data_81e9edadf67e4bc5ab2b6d9a6f11cc79
#
_entry.id   81e9edadf67e4bc5ab2b6d9a6f11cc79
#
_cell.length_a   1.000
_cell.length_b   1.000
_cell.length_c   1.000
_cell.angle_alpha   90.00
_cell.angle_beta   90.00
_cell.angle_gamma   90.00
#
_symmetry.space_group_name_H-M   'P 1'
#
loop_
_entity.id
_entity.type
_entity.pdbx_description
1 polymer ?
#
loop_
_entity_poly.entity_id
_entity_poly.type
_entity_poly.pdbx_seq_one_letter_code
_entity_poly.pdbx_strand_id
1 'polypeptide(L)'
;GLDPAVDQPATIKSVLAQFVQKYEEDPAFATRVDQAVSRIIALKMKLYGEFALDSVLPTGGLDSLNAGRAAAFAAARDAATLISPAPADLADRLPAPPTINQQIVFFTDTRLTRQCSACGPRSALAVDALQQAALRLYGPQGSGEAIAPNLSSFSFAELVGYLEGSPPVATPVATPQEGTAAATPEEGTPAATPQVGTEAAPPPPNIADATTDAEWLVFAMLDVRSNVSTSNALNRVLAQRPELLRGKRVIVFAFDAPYYLDTTEVAQLTAYYALYNKSSAAVEVAARILYQELTPSGASPVSVPAVGYNLIEITQPDPKQVIQLFSDAPQLEGVTPTPPELTPTPPAFAVNNLVALRTGVILDRNGHPVPDGTVAQFFVTYVAEGLTVLLTQATTVDGIARASLRLDRIGLLEVSVTSEPALSSYTLQFNAQEAPSTPVVITPTPGPTDTLAPTEVVLAPPTDQIEATPAAPAPARGAVTGNDFIFGILAWIGMSAIGWRLTHSRSDPVSSGVKLTLMIAIGVWASYDYYALGLPGAMALKGFGLWAGPVAALIGGAIAMAVGWWWLKRNDER
;
A
#
# COMPACT_ATOMS: atom_id res chain seq x y z
N GLY A 1 5.25 15.17 -2.20
CA GLY A 1 6.36 15.94 -1.65
C GLY A 1 6.34 17.37 -2.17
N LEU A 2 6.86 18.33 -1.40
CA LEU A 2 6.98 19.72 -1.82
C LEU A 2 8.03 19.79 -2.93
N ASP A 3 7.72 20.50 -4.02
CA ASP A 3 8.66 20.74 -5.12
C ASP A 3 9.84 21.54 -4.58
N PRO A 4 11.09 21.06 -4.69
CA PRO A 4 12.26 21.79 -4.20
C PRO A 4 12.53 23.10 -4.98
N ALA A 5 11.90 23.28 -6.16
CA ALA A 5 11.98 24.52 -6.93
C ALA A 5 11.05 25.63 -6.39
N VAL A 6 10.09 25.30 -5.52
CA VAL A 6 9.17 26.27 -4.91
C VAL A 6 9.75 26.76 -3.59
N ASP A 7 9.56 28.06 -3.28
CA ASP A 7 9.95 28.64 -1.99
C ASP A 7 9.15 27.99 -0.85
N GLN A 8 9.75 26.97 -0.24
CA GLN A 8 9.13 26.18 0.81
C GLN A 8 8.71 27.01 2.05
N PRO A 9 9.51 27.98 2.55
CA PRO A 9 9.09 28.83 3.65
C PRO A 9 7.85 29.66 3.34
N ALA A 10 7.74 30.22 2.14
CA ALA A 10 6.56 30.99 1.72
C ALA A 10 5.33 30.08 1.59
N THR A 11 5.50 28.88 1.01
CA THR A 11 4.43 27.87 0.91
C THR A 11 3.95 27.42 2.27
N ILE A 12 4.86 27.13 3.22
CA ILE A 12 4.51 26.73 4.59
C ILE A 12 3.74 27.86 5.30
N LYS A 13 4.20 29.10 5.20
CA LYS A 13 3.51 30.25 5.77
C LYS A 13 2.11 30.44 5.20
N SER A 14 1.94 30.28 3.87
CA SER A 14 0.65 30.37 3.21
C SER A 14 -0.32 29.29 3.69
N VAL A 15 0.15 28.04 3.80
CA VAL A 15 -0.67 26.93 4.31
C VAL A 15 -1.05 27.16 5.77
N LEU A 16 -0.12 27.61 6.61
CA LEU A 16 -0.42 27.92 8.02
C LEU A 16 -1.45 29.05 8.14
N ALA A 17 -1.33 30.11 7.31
CA ALA A 17 -2.32 31.20 7.31
C ALA A 17 -3.72 30.70 6.94
N GLN A 18 -3.84 29.81 5.95
CA GLN A 18 -5.12 29.18 5.58
C GLN A 18 -5.69 28.31 6.71
N PHE A 19 -4.83 27.57 7.42
CA PHE A 19 -5.26 26.79 8.59
C PHE A 19 -5.76 27.68 9.73
N VAL A 20 -5.08 28.79 10.00
CA VAL A 20 -5.50 29.76 11.03
C VAL A 20 -6.85 30.36 10.65
N GLN A 21 -6.99 30.83 9.41
CA GLN A 21 -8.26 31.38 8.93
C GLN A 21 -9.39 30.35 9.08
N LYS A 22 -9.18 29.10 8.62
CA LYS A 22 -10.19 28.06 8.75
C LYS A 22 -10.51 27.69 10.19
N TYR A 23 -9.52 27.76 11.09
CA TYR A 23 -9.74 27.55 12.52
C TYR A 23 -10.65 28.63 13.13
N GLU A 24 -10.51 29.88 12.70
CA GLU A 24 -11.34 31.01 13.15
C GLU A 24 -12.76 30.98 12.56
N GLU A 25 -12.92 30.54 11.31
CA GLU A 25 -14.19 30.59 10.58
C GLU A 25 -15.05 29.31 10.73
N ASP A 26 -14.46 28.14 11.03
CA ASP A 26 -15.14 26.85 11.08
C ASP A 26 -15.03 26.19 12.47
N PRO A 27 -16.08 26.30 13.32
CA PRO A 27 -16.06 25.72 14.68
C PRO A 27 -15.87 24.20 14.72
N ALA A 28 -16.33 23.46 13.68
CA ALA A 28 -16.13 22.02 13.61
C ALA A 28 -14.66 21.68 13.31
N PHE A 29 -14.02 22.46 12.46
CA PHE A 29 -12.59 22.34 12.19
C PHE A 29 -11.77 22.72 13.42
N ALA A 30 -12.12 23.83 14.12
CA ALA A 30 -11.47 24.23 15.36
C ALA A 30 -11.50 23.12 16.41
N THR A 31 -12.67 22.50 16.64
CA THR A 31 -12.82 21.39 17.58
C THR A 31 -11.90 20.21 17.22
N ARG A 32 -11.75 19.87 15.94
CA ARG A 32 -10.83 18.80 15.50
C ARG A 32 -9.37 19.17 15.72
N VAL A 33 -9.00 20.41 15.45
CA VAL A 33 -7.63 20.92 15.70
C VAL A 33 -7.31 20.86 17.19
N ASP A 34 -8.20 21.31 18.07
CA ASP A 34 -8.00 21.28 19.53
C ASP A 34 -7.84 19.86 20.06
N GLN A 35 -8.65 18.92 19.57
CA GLN A 35 -8.50 17.50 19.90
C GLN A 35 -7.17 16.94 19.42
N ALA A 36 -6.71 17.31 18.22
CA ALA A 36 -5.42 16.86 17.69
C ALA A 36 -4.26 17.44 18.49
N VAL A 37 -4.30 18.75 18.81
CA VAL A 37 -3.30 19.41 19.65
C VAL A 37 -3.23 18.79 21.04
N SER A 38 -4.38 18.51 21.66
CA SER A 38 -4.44 17.87 22.97
C SER A 38 -3.76 16.49 22.95
N ARG A 39 -3.99 15.67 21.92
CA ARG A 39 -3.31 14.39 21.76
C ARG A 39 -1.80 14.53 21.55
N ILE A 40 -1.39 15.51 20.74
CA ILE A 40 0.04 15.80 20.49
C ILE A 40 0.73 16.23 21.78
N ILE A 41 0.10 17.12 22.57
CA ILE A 41 0.63 17.59 23.85
C ILE A 41 0.73 16.43 24.84
N ALA A 42 -0.30 15.61 24.96
CA ALA A 42 -0.29 14.41 25.82
C ALA A 42 0.85 13.45 25.45
N LEU A 43 1.06 13.21 24.15
CA LEU A 43 2.17 12.38 23.68
C LEU A 43 3.53 13.01 24.01
N LYS A 44 3.70 14.30 23.79
CA LYS A 44 4.94 15.02 24.13
C LYS A 44 5.22 14.97 25.63
N MET A 45 4.21 15.17 26.48
CA MET A 45 4.35 15.04 27.93
C MET A 45 4.78 13.62 28.34
N LYS A 46 4.23 12.59 27.67
CA LYS A 46 4.63 11.19 27.91
C LYS A 46 6.08 10.93 27.49
N LEU A 47 6.54 11.55 26.40
CA LEU A 47 7.89 11.33 25.86
C LEU A 47 8.96 12.10 26.63
N TYR A 48 8.68 13.34 26.99
CA TYR A 48 9.69 14.25 27.56
C TYR A 48 9.53 14.50 29.07
N GLY A 49 8.38 14.15 29.63
CA GLY A 49 8.05 14.41 31.04
C GLY A 49 7.78 15.90 31.34
N GLU A 50 8.64 16.78 30.84
CA GLU A 50 8.51 18.25 30.97
C GLU A 50 8.87 18.92 29.64
N PHE A 51 8.42 20.19 29.47
CA PHE A 51 8.75 21.00 28.28
C PHE A 51 9.99 21.86 28.55
N ALA A 52 11.11 21.24 28.90
CA ALA A 52 12.40 21.91 29.05
C ALA A 52 13.22 21.74 27.76
N LEU A 53 14.03 22.77 27.44
CA LEU A 53 14.89 22.70 26.25
C LEU A 53 15.87 21.55 26.32
N ASP A 54 16.42 21.25 27.49
CA ASP A 54 17.38 20.20 27.74
C ASP A 54 16.76 18.79 27.55
N SER A 55 15.44 18.65 27.78
CA SER A 55 14.71 17.39 27.51
C SER A 55 14.56 17.14 26.02
N VAL A 56 14.51 18.22 25.20
CA VAL A 56 14.33 18.14 23.73
C VAL A 56 15.67 18.10 22.99
N LEU A 57 16.70 18.74 23.55
CA LEU A 57 18.06 18.81 23.01
C LEU A 57 19.06 18.22 24.02
N PRO A 58 19.05 16.91 24.25
CA PRO A 58 19.93 16.30 25.23
C PRO A 58 21.41 16.49 24.82
N THR A 59 22.23 16.94 25.75
CA THR A 59 23.69 16.99 25.60
C THR A 59 24.19 15.54 25.48
N GLY A 60 24.94 15.21 24.42
CA GLY A 60 25.41 13.84 24.17
C GLY A 60 24.50 13.01 23.25
N GLY A 61 23.43 13.60 22.69
CA GLY A 61 22.55 12.91 21.73
C GLY A 61 23.25 12.39 20.47
N LEU A 62 24.43 12.91 20.14
CA LEU A 62 25.25 12.43 19.03
C LEU A 62 25.78 11.01 19.26
N ASP A 63 26.06 10.61 20.50
CA ASP A 63 26.56 9.27 20.85
C ASP A 63 25.49 8.19 20.63
N SER A 64 24.19 8.59 20.62
CA SER A 64 23.07 7.69 20.40
C SER A 64 22.63 7.59 18.93
N LEU A 65 23.24 8.32 18.00
CA LEU A 65 22.83 8.34 16.58
C LEU A 65 22.84 6.96 15.89
N ASN A 66 23.64 6.02 16.39
CA ASN A 66 23.71 4.64 15.87
C ASN A 66 22.82 3.64 16.64
N ALA A 67 22.21 4.05 17.77
CA ALA A 67 21.38 3.13 18.57
C ALA A 67 20.14 2.62 17.82
N GLY A 68 19.62 3.41 16.89
CA GLY A 68 18.48 3.04 16.05
C GLY A 68 18.80 2.16 14.83
N ARG A 69 20.09 1.85 14.56
CA ARG A 69 20.49 1.15 13.33
C ARG A 69 19.90 -0.26 13.25
N ALA A 70 19.90 -1.00 14.34
CA ALA A 70 19.33 -2.34 14.39
C ALA A 70 17.81 -2.31 14.17
N ALA A 71 17.10 -1.34 14.77
CA ALA A 71 15.68 -1.15 14.56
C ALA A 71 15.36 -0.75 13.11
N ALA A 72 16.15 0.16 12.53
CA ALA A 72 16.01 0.55 11.14
C ALA A 72 16.24 -0.63 10.16
N PHE A 73 17.21 -1.48 10.44
CA PHE A 73 17.45 -2.69 9.67
C PHE A 73 16.29 -3.70 9.83
N ALA A 74 15.83 -3.93 11.05
CA ALA A 74 14.67 -4.82 11.28
C ALA A 74 13.43 -4.31 10.54
N ALA A 75 13.11 -3.02 10.63
CA ALA A 75 12.00 -2.43 9.91
C ALA A 75 12.15 -2.56 8.38
N ALA A 76 13.33 -2.32 7.83
CA ALA A 76 13.59 -2.47 6.39
C ALA A 76 13.49 -3.93 5.93
N ARG A 77 13.97 -4.88 6.74
CA ARG A 77 13.87 -6.32 6.49
C ARG A 77 12.40 -6.78 6.47
N ASP A 78 11.65 -6.39 7.50
CA ASP A 78 10.26 -6.83 7.67
C ASP A 78 9.31 -6.16 6.65
N ALA A 79 9.67 -4.97 6.16
CA ALA A 79 8.94 -4.30 5.09
C ALA A 79 9.25 -4.85 3.68
N ALA A 80 10.40 -5.50 3.48
CA ALA A 80 10.81 -5.99 2.17
C ALA A 80 9.80 -7.00 1.61
N THR A 81 9.31 -6.76 0.40
CA THR A 81 8.20 -7.48 -0.22
C THR A 81 8.63 -8.10 -1.55
N LEU A 82 8.33 -9.36 -1.78
CA LEU A 82 8.39 -9.98 -3.11
C LEU A 82 7.12 -9.61 -3.89
N ILE A 83 7.28 -8.87 -4.97
CA ILE A 83 6.17 -8.45 -5.84
C ILE A 83 5.89 -9.48 -6.92
N SER A 84 6.94 -10.02 -7.53
CA SER A 84 6.88 -11.06 -8.57
C SER A 84 8.19 -11.87 -8.57
N PRO A 85 8.14 -13.17 -8.83
CA PRO A 85 6.96 -14.03 -9.02
C PRO A 85 6.19 -14.31 -7.72
N ALA A 86 5.20 -15.20 -7.76
CA ALA A 86 4.62 -15.72 -6.52
C ALA A 86 5.69 -16.44 -5.69
N PRO A 87 5.63 -16.41 -4.34
CA PRO A 87 6.65 -17.02 -3.48
C PRO A 87 6.96 -18.49 -3.80
N ALA A 88 5.94 -19.26 -4.22
CA ALA A 88 6.09 -20.67 -4.61
C ALA A 88 6.94 -20.86 -5.87
N ASP A 89 6.94 -19.89 -6.79
CA ASP A 89 7.60 -19.97 -8.08
C ASP A 89 9.02 -19.37 -8.05
N LEU A 90 9.39 -18.71 -6.94
CA LEU A 90 10.67 -18.00 -6.84
C LEU A 90 11.86 -18.96 -6.95
N ALA A 91 11.79 -20.12 -6.31
CA ALA A 91 12.86 -21.09 -6.32
C ALA A 91 13.16 -21.65 -7.73
N ASP A 92 12.13 -21.77 -8.57
CA ASP A 92 12.28 -22.21 -9.97
C ASP A 92 12.91 -21.13 -10.85
N ARG A 93 12.56 -19.85 -10.62
CA ARG A 93 13.11 -18.72 -11.39
C ARG A 93 14.48 -18.26 -10.90
N LEU A 94 14.75 -18.39 -9.62
CA LEU A 94 15.97 -17.95 -8.96
C LEU A 94 16.51 -19.06 -8.03
N PRO A 95 17.00 -20.19 -8.59
CA PRO A 95 17.36 -21.39 -7.81
C PRO A 95 18.62 -21.20 -6.96
N ALA A 96 19.48 -20.24 -7.29
CA ALA A 96 20.74 -20.03 -6.57
C ALA A 96 21.14 -18.55 -6.57
N PRO A 97 21.87 -18.08 -5.53
CA PRO A 97 22.43 -16.74 -5.49
C PRO A 97 23.56 -16.55 -6.51
N PRO A 98 24.00 -15.29 -6.76
CA PRO A 98 25.20 -15.03 -7.55
C PRO A 98 26.42 -15.71 -6.97
N THR A 99 27.30 -16.20 -7.83
CA THR A 99 28.57 -16.80 -7.47
C THR A 99 29.76 -15.88 -7.78
N ILE A 100 30.90 -16.12 -7.16
CA ILE A 100 32.14 -15.34 -7.31
C ILE A 100 32.59 -15.17 -8.78
N ASN A 101 32.25 -16.12 -9.65
CA ASN A 101 32.68 -16.12 -11.06
C ASN A 101 31.69 -15.42 -12.00
N GLN A 102 30.52 -15.02 -11.49
CA GLN A 102 29.48 -14.41 -12.29
C GLN A 102 29.58 -12.89 -12.29
N GLN A 103 29.29 -12.29 -13.44
CA GLN A 103 29.28 -10.84 -13.58
C GLN A 103 27.91 -10.28 -13.25
N ILE A 104 27.91 -9.26 -12.39
CA ILE A 104 26.71 -8.54 -11.96
C ILE A 104 26.83 -7.08 -12.36
N VAL A 105 25.84 -6.60 -13.09
CA VAL A 105 25.73 -5.18 -13.43
C VAL A 105 24.57 -4.56 -12.66
N PHE A 106 24.87 -3.51 -11.92
CA PHE A 106 23.90 -2.71 -11.17
C PHE A 106 23.56 -1.44 -11.96
N PHE A 107 22.29 -1.18 -12.16
CA PHE A 107 21.76 0.06 -12.71
C PHE A 107 21.00 0.80 -11.63
N THR A 108 21.42 2.02 -11.29
CA THR A 108 20.86 2.77 -10.17
C THR A 108 20.25 4.09 -10.63
N ASP A 109 19.03 4.38 -10.19
CA ASP A 109 18.41 5.70 -10.33
C ASP A 109 19.06 6.68 -9.35
N THR A 110 20.02 7.47 -9.86
CA THR A 110 20.85 8.41 -9.10
C THR A 110 20.32 9.83 -9.10
N ARG A 111 18.99 10.02 -9.31
CA ARG A 111 18.43 11.37 -9.34
C ARG A 111 18.77 12.18 -8.09
N LEU A 112 18.98 13.47 -8.32
CA LEU A 112 19.35 14.39 -7.24
C LEU A 112 18.12 14.80 -6.46
N THR A 113 18.24 14.80 -5.15
CA THR A 113 17.24 15.30 -4.21
C THR A 113 17.87 16.35 -3.29
N ARG A 114 17.06 17.26 -2.78
CA ARG A 114 17.47 18.23 -1.75
C ARG A 114 16.63 18.01 -0.51
N GLN A 115 17.26 17.94 0.65
CA GLN A 115 16.58 17.84 1.93
C GLN A 115 15.99 19.15 2.41
N CYS A 116 16.60 20.26 1.99
CA CYS A 116 16.13 21.61 2.30
C CYS A 116 16.54 22.59 1.19
N SER A 117 15.92 23.78 1.14
CA SER A 117 16.22 24.81 0.14
C SER A 117 17.68 25.28 0.15
N ALA A 118 18.32 25.30 1.34
CA ALA A 118 19.72 25.67 1.53
C ALA A 118 20.69 24.49 1.43
N CYS A 119 20.17 23.23 1.35
CA CYS A 119 20.99 22.04 1.24
C CYS A 119 21.51 21.87 -0.20
N GLY A 120 22.76 21.38 -0.33
CA GLY A 120 23.28 20.93 -1.60
C GLY A 120 22.48 19.73 -2.16
N PRO A 121 22.36 19.59 -3.48
CA PRO A 121 21.73 18.40 -4.08
C PRO A 121 22.59 17.16 -3.76
N ARG A 122 21.92 16.04 -3.44
CA ARG A 122 22.55 14.74 -3.21
C ARG A 122 21.79 13.67 -3.97
N SER A 123 22.49 12.66 -4.46
CA SER A 123 21.84 11.48 -5.05
C SER A 123 20.95 10.79 -4.02
N ALA A 124 19.75 10.42 -4.45
CA ALA A 124 18.82 9.63 -3.61
C ALA A 124 19.41 8.27 -3.24
N LEU A 125 20.11 7.65 -4.21
CA LEU A 125 20.95 6.48 -4.05
C LEU A 125 22.30 6.76 -4.72
N ALA A 126 23.39 6.31 -4.13
CA ALA A 126 24.69 6.34 -4.80
C ALA A 126 24.70 5.34 -5.97
N VAL A 127 25.41 5.65 -7.05
CA VAL A 127 25.46 4.78 -8.23
C VAL A 127 25.90 3.36 -7.90
N ASP A 128 26.85 3.23 -6.98
CA ASP A 128 27.47 1.99 -6.54
C ASP A 128 26.92 1.46 -5.20
N ALA A 129 25.79 2.00 -4.71
CA ALA A 129 25.26 1.66 -3.39
C ALA A 129 25.09 0.14 -3.18
N LEU A 130 24.48 -0.57 -4.15
CA LEU A 130 24.30 -2.01 -4.09
C LEU A 130 25.61 -2.77 -4.26
N GLN A 131 26.50 -2.33 -5.15
CA GLN A 131 27.83 -2.90 -5.34
C GLN A 131 28.65 -2.83 -4.04
N GLN A 132 28.68 -1.67 -3.40
CA GLN A 132 29.42 -1.49 -2.13
C GLN A 132 28.81 -2.33 -1.00
N ALA A 133 27.48 -2.46 -0.94
CA ALA A 133 26.82 -3.34 0.01
C ALA A 133 27.16 -4.81 -0.24
N ALA A 134 27.14 -5.25 -1.51
CA ALA A 134 27.52 -6.60 -1.89
C ALA A 134 29.00 -6.90 -1.55
N LEU A 135 29.93 -5.99 -1.88
CA LEU A 135 31.35 -6.16 -1.54
C LEU A 135 31.61 -6.16 -0.05
N ARG A 136 30.89 -5.32 0.72
CA ARG A 136 31.05 -5.29 2.17
C ARG A 136 30.58 -6.59 2.83
N LEU A 137 29.48 -7.19 2.37
CA LEU A 137 28.86 -8.37 2.97
C LEU A 137 29.44 -9.67 2.40
N TYR A 138 29.64 -9.70 1.08
CA TYR A 138 30.01 -10.92 0.35
C TYR A 138 31.36 -10.84 -0.36
N GLY A 139 32.10 -9.75 -0.19
CA GLY A 139 33.44 -9.58 -0.71
C GLY A 139 34.49 -10.38 0.06
N PRO A 140 35.81 -10.22 -0.26
CA PRO A 140 36.90 -10.97 0.34
C PRO A 140 37.05 -10.81 1.86
N GLN A 141 36.49 -9.72 2.42
CA GLN A 141 36.47 -9.47 3.87
C GLN A 141 35.14 -9.95 4.53
N GLY A 142 34.19 -10.40 3.74
CA GLY A 142 32.93 -11.00 4.17
C GLY A 142 32.90 -12.51 3.92
N SER A 143 31.85 -13.02 3.23
CA SER A 143 31.73 -14.45 2.91
C SER A 143 32.65 -14.94 1.76
N GLY A 144 33.18 -14.02 0.94
CA GLY A 144 34.06 -14.34 -0.20
C GLY A 144 33.32 -14.73 -1.48
N GLU A 145 32.03 -14.48 -1.59
CA GLU A 145 31.19 -14.84 -2.74
C GLU A 145 31.17 -13.78 -3.84
N ALA A 146 31.75 -12.60 -3.61
CA ALA A 146 31.81 -11.49 -4.55
C ALA A 146 33.23 -10.93 -4.67
N ILE A 147 33.62 -10.52 -5.88
CA ILE A 147 34.89 -9.81 -6.12
C ILE A 147 34.65 -8.55 -6.96
N ALA A 148 35.41 -7.49 -6.66
CA ALA A 148 35.22 -6.18 -7.30
C ALA A 148 35.28 -6.21 -8.84
N PRO A 149 36.18 -6.98 -9.51
CA PRO A 149 36.24 -7.03 -10.96
C PRO A 149 34.98 -7.55 -11.65
N ASN A 150 34.17 -8.34 -10.95
CA ASN A 150 32.95 -8.94 -11.49
C ASN A 150 31.69 -8.11 -11.19
N LEU A 151 31.84 -6.97 -10.52
CA LEU A 151 30.74 -6.09 -10.16
C LEU A 151 30.94 -4.72 -10.83
N SER A 152 29.93 -4.29 -11.59
CA SER A 152 29.93 -2.98 -12.25
C SER A 152 28.66 -2.21 -11.92
N SER A 153 28.77 -0.90 -11.77
CA SER A 153 27.62 -0.03 -11.45
C SER A 153 27.53 1.12 -12.43
N PHE A 154 26.34 1.37 -12.95
CA PHE A 154 26.00 2.46 -13.85
C PHE A 154 24.75 3.18 -13.37
N SER A 155 24.65 4.46 -13.68
CA SER A 155 23.44 5.24 -13.44
C SER A 155 22.38 4.99 -14.51
N PHE A 156 21.12 5.29 -14.20
CA PHE A 156 20.05 5.32 -15.19
C PHE A 156 20.32 6.35 -16.31
N ALA A 157 21.06 7.42 -16.03
CA ALA A 157 21.45 8.38 -17.04
C ALA A 157 22.43 7.79 -18.07
N GLU A 158 23.43 7.02 -17.61
CA GLU A 158 24.36 6.30 -18.49
C GLU A 158 23.63 5.23 -19.30
N LEU A 159 22.69 4.52 -18.68
CA LEU A 159 21.86 3.53 -19.37
C LEU A 159 21.02 4.17 -20.49
N VAL A 160 20.36 5.29 -20.21
CA VAL A 160 19.59 6.03 -21.23
C VAL A 160 20.52 6.52 -22.35
N GLY A 161 21.68 7.08 -22.00
CA GLY A 161 22.70 7.47 -23.00
C GLY A 161 23.13 6.31 -23.90
N TYR A 162 23.36 5.13 -23.31
CA TYR A 162 23.68 3.93 -24.09
C TYR A 162 22.54 3.50 -25.03
N LEU A 163 21.29 3.56 -24.57
CA LEU A 163 20.13 3.25 -25.41
C LEU A 163 19.96 4.23 -26.58
N GLU A 164 20.33 5.50 -26.39
CA GLU A 164 20.25 6.57 -27.41
C GLU A 164 21.49 6.63 -28.33
N GLY A 165 22.48 5.77 -28.11
CA GLY A 165 23.73 5.78 -28.88
C GLY A 165 24.62 7.00 -28.60
N SER A 166 24.39 7.70 -27.47
CA SER A 166 25.20 8.84 -27.05
C SER A 166 26.55 8.38 -26.48
N PRO A 167 27.65 9.09 -26.68
CA PRO A 167 28.91 8.77 -26.05
C PRO A 167 28.79 8.87 -24.52
N PRO A 168 29.53 8.04 -23.74
CA PRO A 168 29.42 8.00 -22.31
C PRO A 168 29.68 9.37 -21.67
N VAL A 169 28.69 9.89 -20.92
CA VAL A 169 28.86 11.11 -20.13
C VAL A 169 29.65 10.71 -18.87
N ALA A 170 30.89 11.21 -18.78
CA ALA A 170 31.71 11.02 -17.58
C ALA A 170 31.01 11.67 -16.39
N THR A 171 30.46 10.84 -15.50
CA THR A 171 29.88 11.30 -14.24
C THR A 171 31.02 11.85 -13.38
N PRO A 172 30.97 13.10 -12.87
CA PRO A 172 31.98 13.60 -11.98
C PRO A 172 31.97 12.75 -10.68
N VAL A 173 33.01 11.98 -10.47
CA VAL A 173 33.26 11.30 -9.20
C VAL A 173 33.32 12.36 -8.12
N ALA A 174 32.40 12.33 -7.18
CA ALA A 174 32.43 13.22 -6.02
C ALA A 174 33.71 12.90 -5.21
N THR A 175 34.72 13.73 -5.39
CA THR A 175 35.93 13.68 -4.55
C THR A 175 35.53 13.85 -3.09
N PRO A 176 35.99 13.00 -2.16
CA PRO A 176 35.74 13.23 -0.73
C PRO A 176 36.34 14.59 -0.36
N GLN A 177 35.53 15.52 0.13
CA GLN A 177 36.04 16.75 0.72
C GLN A 177 36.77 16.37 2.01
N GLU A 178 38.09 16.31 1.95
CA GLU A 178 38.94 16.35 3.13
C GLU A 178 38.67 17.65 3.87
N GLY A 179 38.37 17.49 5.16
CA GLY A 179 38.19 18.62 6.08
C GLY A 179 39.48 19.43 6.15
N THR A 180 39.38 20.70 5.82
CA THR A 180 40.46 21.69 5.94
C THR A 180 40.81 21.87 7.42
N ALA A 181 41.85 21.21 7.88
CA ALA A 181 42.55 21.62 9.07
C ALA A 181 43.76 22.48 8.64
N ALA A 182 43.71 23.76 9.02
CA ALA A 182 44.82 24.65 8.83
C ALA A 182 46.02 24.18 9.70
N ALA A 183 47.15 23.87 9.05
CA ALA A 183 48.43 23.74 9.72
C ALA A 183 49.49 24.56 8.96
N THR A 184 50.16 25.36 9.72
CA THR A 184 51.28 26.24 9.42
C THR A 184 52.49 25.49 8.80
N PRO A 185 53.30 26.13 7.92
CA PRO A 185 54.43 25.44 7.28
C PRO A 185 55.69 25.46 8.19
N GLU A 186 56.35 24.35 8.38
CA GLU A 186 57.76 24.28 8.77
C GLU A 186 58.57 23.60 7.68
N GLU A 187 59.71 24.27 7.37
CA GLU A 187 60.74 23.89 6.41
C GLU A 187 61.46 22.60 6.82
N GLY A 188 61.82 21.77 5.84
CA GLY A 188 62.80 20.69 6.04
C GLY A 188 62.76 19.60 4.96
N THR A 189 63.47 19.84 3.83
CA THR A 189 63.89 18.76 2.90
C THR A 189 64.89 17.84 3.60
N PRO A 190 64.94 16.48 3.39
CA PRO A 190 65.41 15.89 2.16
C PRO A 190 64.93 14.47 1.78
N ALA A 191 65.32 14.09 0.58
CA ALA A 191 65.63 12.76 0.04
C ALA A 191 64.48 11.95 -0.57
N ALA A 192 64.56 11.86 -1.90
CA ALA A 192 63.81 10.97 -2.77
C ALA A 192 63.91 9.50 -2.38
N THR A 193 62.78 8.88 -2.13
CA THR A 193 62.61 7.43 -2.13
C THR A 193 62.04 7.00 -3.48
N PRO A 194 62.46 5.88 -4.09
CA PRO A 194 62.00 5.50 -5.44
C PRO A 194 60.50 5.18 -5.40
N GLN A 195 59.76 5.81 -6.30
CA GLN A 195 58.37 5.48 -6.56
C GLN A 195 58.29 4.05 -7.08
N VAL A 196 57.74 3.16 -6.27
CA VAL A 196 57.17 1.90 -6.75
C VAL A 196 56.05 2.28 -7.73
N GLY A 197 56.18 1.81 -8.97
CA GLY A 197 55.23 2.10 -10.03
C GLY A 197 53.79 1.81 -9.56
N THR A 198 52.99 2.86 -9.46
CA THR A 198 51.55 2.71 -9.28
C THR A 198 51.04 2.08 -10.55
N GLU A 199 50.67 0.81 -10.51
CA GLU A 199 49.96 0.14 -11.60
C GLU A 199 48.70 0.97 -11.87
N ALA A 200 48.59 1.47 -13.11
CA ALA A 200 47.45 2.32 -13.50
C ALA A 200 46.17 1.54 -13.24
N ALA A 201 45.24 2.15 -12.48
CA ALA A 201 43.92 1.56 -12.26
C ALA A 201 43.32 1.17 -13.61
N PRO A 202 42.70 -0.01 -13.74
CA PRO A 202 42.08 -0.45 -14.98
C PRO A 202 41.06 0.62 -15.42
N PRO A 203 40.90 0.87 -16.72
CA PRO A 203 39.91 1.83 -17.23
C PRO A 203 38.52 1.46 -16.73
N PRO A 204 37.63 2.44 -16.47
CA PRO A 204 36.29 2.16 -16.02
C PRO A 204 35.57 1.25 -17.05
N PRO A 205 34.77 0.26 -16.58
CA PRO A 205 34.11 -0.68 -17.48
C PRO A 205 33.17 0.06 -18.44
N ASN A 206 33.18 -0.36 -19.72
CA ASN A 206 32.23 0.13 -20.70
C ASN A 206 30.87 -0.52 -20.45
N ILE A 207 29.79 0.26 -20.42
CA ILE A 207 28.41 -0.21 -20.19
C ILE A 207 27.97 -1.28 -21.21
N ALA A 208 28.38 -1.18 -22.48
CA ALA A 208 28.03 -2.13 -23.52
C ALA A 208 28.68 -3.49 -23.28
N ASP A 209 29.97 -3.52 -22.98
CA ASP A 209 30.74 -4.74 -22.71
C ASP A 209 30.24 -5.37 -21.40
N ALA A 210 30.15 -4.56 -20.33
CA ALA A 210 29.66 -5.03 -19.03
C ALA A 210 28.25 -5.63 -19.11
N THR A 211 27.34 -4.96 -19.85
CA THR A 211 25.98 -5.47 -20.03
C THR A 211 25.95 -6.75 -20.86
N THR A 212 26.82 -6.88 -21.85
CA THR A 212 26.89 -8.07 -22.72
C THR A 212 27.37 -9.28 -21.92
N ASP A 213 28.41 -9.12 -21.11
CA ASP A 213 29.08 -10.19 -20.39
C ASP A 213 28.34 -10.58 -19.08
N ALA A 214 27.44 -9.72 -18.59
CA ALA A 214 26.72 -9.95 -17.33
C ALA A 214 25.78 -11.15 -17.41
N GLU A 215 25.77 -11.98 -16.37
CA GLU A 215 24.73 -12.99 -16.09
C GLU A 215 23.60 -12.41 -15.24
N TRP A 216 23.88 -11.33 -14.50
CA TRP A 216 22.91 -10.68 -13.62
C TRP A 216 22.79 -9.20 -13.95
N LEU A 217 21.58 -8.75 -14.16
CA LEU A 217 21.23 -7.33 -14.30
C LEU A 217 20.36 -6.94 -13.12
N VAL A 218 20.83 -6.04 -12.29
CA VAL A 218 20.16 -5.63 -11.06
C VAL A 218 19.82 -4.14 -11.16
N PHE A 219 18.52 -3.83 -11.08
CA PHE A 219 18.01 -2.46 -11.19
C PHE A 219 17.56 -1.95 -9.83
N ALA A 220 18.15 -0.85 -9.38
CA ALA A 220 17.71 -0.07 -8.22
C ALA A 220 16.89 1.12 -8.70
N MET A 221 15.56 0.94 -8.77
CA MET A 221 14.66 1.98 -9.27
C MET A 221 14.00 2.77 -8.15
N LEU A 222 13.71 4.03 -8.43
CA LEU A 222 12.83 4.88 -7.65
C LEU A 222 11.44 4.94 -8.32
N ASP A 223 10.80 6.11 -8.28
CA ASP A 223 9.55 6.37 -9.01
C ASP A 223 9.81 6.78 -10.47
N VAL A 224 8.82 6.60 -11.33
CA VAL A 224 8.85 7.10 -12.71
C VAL A 224 8.16 8.47 -12.78
N ARG A 225 8.88 9.49 -13.26
CA ARG A 225 8.38 10.87 -13.35
C ARG A 225 8.48 11.38 -14.80
N SER A 226 7.40 11.94 -15.29
CA SER A 226 7.35 12.49 -16.65
C SER A 226 8.32 13.65 -16.91
N ASN A 227 8.69 14.40 -15.87
CA ASN A 227 9.65 15.51 -15.93
C ASN A 227 11.11 15.08 -15.72
N VAL A 228 11.39 13.79 -15.52
CA VAL A 228 12.74 13.22 -15.35
C VAL A 228 12.93 12.12 -16.39
N SER A 229 13.55 12.45 -17.52
CA SER A 229 13.69 11.56 -18.67
C SER A 229 14.46 10.27 -18.40
N THR A 230 15.30 10.25 -17.36
CA THR A 230 16.06 9.06 -16.95
C THR A 230 15.29 8.14 -16.02
N SER A 231 14.19 8.61 -15.42
CA SER A 231 13.43 7.82 -14.43
C SER A 231 12.76 6.56 -15.02
N ASN A 232 12.51 6.55 -16.33
CA ASN A 232 11.92 5.42 -17.04
C ASN A 232 12.97 4.55 -17.76
N ALA A 233 14.24 4.60 -17.36
CA ALA A 233 15.31 3.85 -18.01
C ALA A 233 15.03 2.34 -18.08
N LEU A 234 14.52 1.77 -17.00
CA LEU A 234 14.14 0.36 -16.96
C LEU A 234 13.02 0.04 -17.96
N ASN A 235 11.92 0.81 -17.97
CA ASN A 235 10.83 0.63 -18.93
C ASN A 235 11.34 0.68 -20.38
N ARG A 236 12.27 1.61 -20.65
CA ARG A 236 12.90 1.73 -22.00
C ARG A 236 13.71 0.51 -22.37
N VAL A 237 14.52 -0.05 -21.47
CA VAL A 237 15.27 -1.30 -21.71
C VAL A 237 14.31 -2.44 -22.02
N LEU A 238 13.30 -2.64 -21.18
CA LEU A 238 12.31 -3.71 -21.32
C LEU A 238 11.54 -3.61 -22.65
N ALA A 239 11.21 -2.39 -23.10
CA ALA A 239 10.46 -2.17 -24.33
C ALA A 239 11.32 -2.15 -25.60
N GLN A 240 12.54 -1.58 -25.54
CA GLN A 240 13.33 -1.27 -26.74
C GLN A 240 14.47 -2.27 -26.99
N ARG A 241 15.01 -2.90 -25.93
CA ARG A 241 16.20 -3.75 -25.99
C ARG A 241 16.04 -5.07 -25.23
N PRO A 242 14.96 -5.83 -25.48
CA PRO A 242 14.70 -7.09 -24.78
C PRO A 242 15.81 -8.14 -25.02
N GLU A 243 16.58 -7.99 -26.11
CA GLU A 243 17.70 -8.86 -26.39
C GLU A 243 18.84 -8.76 -25.36
N LEU A 244 19.00 -7.60 -24.70
CA LEU A 244 20.00 -7.41 -23.63
C LEU A 244 19.66 -8.23 -22.37
N LEU A 245 18.40 -8.63 -22.20
CA LEU A 245 17.91 -9.35 -21.04
C LEU A 245 17.90 -10.86 -21.24
N ARG A 246 18.00 -11.32 -22.50
CA ARG A 246 17.84 -12.73 -22.85
C ARG A 246 18.93 -13.60 -22.23
N GLY A 247 18.50 -14.62 -21.47
CA GLY A 247 19.40 -15.58 -20.81
C GLY A 247 20.05 -15.05 -19.53
N LYS A 248 19.68 -13.84 -19.10
CA LYS A 248 20.20 -13.21 -17.88
C LYS A 248 19.18 -13.23 -16.75
N ARG A 249 19.65 -13.13 -15.51
CA ARG A 249 18.79 -12.94 -14.34
C ARG A 249 18.56 -11.45 -14.14
N VAL A 250 17.32 -11.02 -14.36
CA VAL A 250 16.93 -9.60 -14.25
C VAL A 250 16.20 -9.41 -12.92
N ILE A 251 16.85 -8.72 -11.99
CA ILE A 251 16.34 -8.44 -10.66
C ILE A 251 16.03 -6.95 -10.55
N VAL A 252 14.86 -6.61 -10.03
CA VAL A 252 14.47 -5.23 -9.78
C VAL A 252 14.19 -5.01 -8.31
N PHE A 253 14.81 -4.00 -7.72
CA PHE A 253 14.52 -3.46 -6.40
C PHE A 253 13.87 -2.08 -6.54
N ALA A 254 12.59 -1.96 -6.19
CA ALA A 254 11.92 -0.68 -6.06
C ALA A 254 12.16 -0.11 -4.66
N PHE A 255 12.91 0.98 -4.58
CA PHE A 255 13.17 1.70 -3.33
C PHE A 255 12.06 2.69 -2.96
N ASP A 256 11.14 2.95 -3.89
CA ASP A 256 9.84 3.59 -3.72
C ASP A 256 8.70 2.58 -3.92
N ALA A 257 7.51 3.05 -4.27
CA ALA A 257 6.36 2.17 -4.50
C ALA A 257 6.50 1.34 -5.81
N PRO A 258 6.08 0.05 -5.82
CA PRO A 258 6.36 -0.87 -6.93
C PRO A 258 5.26 -0.91 -8.01
N TYR A 259 4.61 0.21 -8.37
CA TYR A 259 3.50 0.24 -9.32
C TYR A 259 3.81 0.91 -10.66
N TYR A 260 5.11 1.10 -10.98
CA TYR A 260 5.52 1.80 -12.20
C TYR A 260 5.83 0.89 -13.40
N LEU A 261 5.76 -0.41 -13.21
CA LEU A 261 5.88 -1.40 -14.27
C LEU A 261 4.51 -1.98 -14.60
N ASP A 262 4.31 -2.33 -15.86
CA ASP A 262 3.10 -3.03 -16.31
C ASP A 262 3.27 -4.57 -16.26
N THR A 263 2.19 -5.30 -16.56
CA THR A 263 2.18 -6.78 -16.54
C THR A 263 3.18 -7.38 -17.53
N THR A 264 3.36 -6.75 -18.71
CA THR A 264 4.27 -7.24 -19.74
C THR A 264 5.72 -7.02 -19.32
N GLU A 265 6.01 -5.88 -18.70
CA GLU A 265 7.32 -5.52 -18.17
C GLU A 265 7.71 -6.46 -17.01
N VAL A 266 6.80 -6.65 -16.04
CA VAL A 266 7.03 -7.54 -14.89
C VAL A 266 7.26 -8.99 -15.34
N ALA A 267 6.58 -9.46 -16.39
CA ALA A 267 6.75 -10.82 -16.92
C ALA A 267 8.17 -11.10 -17.47
N GLN A 268 8.93 -10.06 -17.85
CA GLN A 268 10.30 -10.18 -18.33
C GLN A 268 11.34 -10.26 -17.19
N LEU A 269 10.93 -10.01 -15.95
CA LEU A 269 11.83 -10.01 -14.79
C LEU A 269 11.97 -11.41 -14.19
N THR A 270 13.16 -11.73 -13.69
CA THR A 270 13.38 -12.93 -12.88
C THR A 270 12.74 -12.77 -11.51
N ALA A 271 12.98 -11.61 -10.85
CA ALA A 271 12.32 -11.25 -9.61
C ALA A 271 12.18 -9.73 -9.46
N TYR A 272 11.10 -9.32 -8.82
CA TYR A 272 10.77 -7.93 -8.52
C TYR A 272 10.48 -7.78 -7.04
N TYR A 273 11.26 -6.94 -6.37
CA TYR A 273 11.15 -6.67 -4.93
C TYR A 273 10.85 -5.21 -4.67
N ALA A 274 10.14 -4.93 -3.58
CA ALA A 274 9.90 -3.57 -3.10
C ALA A 274 10.46 -3.39 -1.68
N LEU A 275 11.11 -2.25 -1.45
CA LEU A 275 11.80 -1.92 -0.20
C LEU A 275 11.21 -0.68 0.49
N TYR A 276 10.49 0.18 -0.25
CA TYR A 276 9.77 1.39 0.22
C TYR A 276 10.65 2.41 0.97
N ASN A 277 11.97 2.27 0.90
CA ASN A 277 12.92 3.06 1.67
C ASN A 277 14.27 3.14 0.95
N LYS A 278 14.91 4.31 1.01
CA LYS A 278 16.21 4.62 0.37
C LYS A 278 17.36 4.66 1.37
N SER A 279 17.15 4.24 2.61
CA SER A 279 18.21 4.23 3.63
C SER A 279 19.28 3.18 3.36
N SER A 280 20.44 3.32 4.00
CA SER A 280 21.50 2.31 3.95
C SER A 280 21.03 0.94 4.46
N ALA A 281 20.07 0.89 5.37
CA ALA A 281 19.45 -0.35 5.83
C ALA A 281 18.69 -1.07 4.71
N ALA A 282 17.91 -0.33 3.90
CA ALA A 282 17.21 -0.90 2.75
C ALA A 282 18.17 -1.39 1.67
N VAL A 283 19.26 -0.67 1.41
CA VAL A 283 20.32 -1.11 0.49
C VAL A 283 21.00 -2.39 0.98
N GLU A 284 21.24 -2.49 2.29
CA GLU A 284 21.78 -3.72 2.89
C GLU A 284 20.81 -4.90 2.77
N VAL A 285 19.51 -4.67 3.02
CA VAL A 285 18.46 -5.68 2.84
C VAL A 285 18.39 -6.14 1.38
N ALA A 286 18.46 -5.22 0.40
CA ALA A 286 18.49 -5.56 -1.01
C ALA A 286 19.67 -6.47 -1.37
N ALA A 287 20.88 -6.16 -0.88
CA ALA A 287 22.05 -7.00 -1.09
C ALA A 287 21.87 -8.39 -0.50
N ARG A 288 21.32 -8.51 0.72
CA ARG A 288 21.04 -9.80 1.37
C ARG A 288 19.95 -10.62 0.65
N ILE A 289 18.95 -9.95 0.08
CA ILE A 289 17.93 -10.61 -0.77
C ILE A 289 18.56 -11.09 -2.07
N LEU A 290 19.41 -10.30 -2.73
CA LEU A 290 20.11 -10.69 -3.95
C LEU A 290 20.95 -11.96 -3.75
N TYR A 291 21.63 -12.06 -2.62
CA TYR A 291 22.42 -13.25 -2.25
C TYR A 291 21.60 -14.30 -1.49
N GLN A 292 20.27 -14.18 -1.48
CA GLN A 292 19.33 -15.14 -0.87
C GLN A 292 19.55 -15.43 0.62
N GLU A 293 20.24 -14.54 1.33
CA GLU A 293 20.40 -14.63 2.78
C GLU A 293 19.11 -14.26 3.51
N LEU A 294 18.29 -13.37 2.92
CA LEU A 294 17.02 -12.95 3.44
C LEU A 294 15.88 -13.32 2.48
N THR A 295 14.81 -13.88 3.02
CA THR A 295 13.54 -14.08 2.31
C THR A 295 12.59 -12.96 2.70
N PRO A 296 12.09 -12.15 1.72
CA PRO A 296 11.11 -11.12 1.99
C PRO A 296 9.81 -11.68 2.56
N SER A 297 9.31 -11.08 3.64
CA SER A 297 8.07 -11.49 4.31
C SER A 297 7.03 -10.38 4.40
N GLY A 298 7.36 -9.18 3.92
CA GLY A 298 6.44 -8.05 3.92
C GLY A 298 5.33 -8.18 2.89
N ALA A 299 4.25 -7.43 3.10
CA ALA A 299 3.16 -7.24 2.13
C ALA A 299 3.17 -5.82 1.59
N SER A 300 2.74 -5.64 0.34
CA SER A 300 2.76 -4.30 -0.26
C SER A 300 1.73 -3.38 0.40
N PRO A 301 2.13 -2.19 0.87
CA PRO A 301 1.21 -1.18 1.41
C PRO A 301 0.49 -0.39 0.32
N VAL A 302 0.67 -0.75 -0.95
CA VAL A 302 0.03 -0.12 -2.10
C VAL A 302 -0.44 -1.17 -3.09
N SER A 303 -1.49 -0.86 -3.86
CA SER A 303 -1.92 -1.73 -4.95
C SER A 303 -0.88 -1.78 -6.07
N VAL A 304 -0.66 -2.97 -6.63
CA VAL A 304 0.29 -3.22 -7.74
C VAL A 304 -0.47 -3.91 -8.88
N PRO A 305 -1.07 -3.11 -9.79
CA PRO A 305 -1.93 -3.64 -10.85
C PRO A 305 -1.23 -4.66 -11.76
N ALA A 306 0.08 -4.48 -11.98
CA ALA A 306 0.88 -5.37 -12.83
C ALA A 306 0.84 -6.84 -12.43
N VAL A 307 0.66 -7.13 -11.14
CA VAL A 307 0.56 -8.49 -10.58
C VAL A 307 -0.83 -8.81 -10.02
N GLY A 308 -1.82 -7.96 -10.29
CA GLY A 308 -3.19 -8.14 -9.80
C GLY A 308 -3.34 -7.93 -8.29
N TYR A 309 -2.36 -7.33 -7.61
CA TYR A 309 -2.43 -7.06 -6.19
C TYR A 309 -3.29 -5.81 -5.94
N ASN A 310 -4.47 -6.01 -5.38
CA ASN A 310 -5.39 -4.96 -4.96
C ASN A 310 -5.38 -4.84 -3.44
N LEU A 311 -4.81 -3.75 -2.92
CA LEU A 311 -4.64 -3.55 -1.48
C LEU A 311 -5.97 -3.62 -0.72
N ILE A 312 -7.02 -2.97 -1.25
CA ILE A 312 -8.34 -2.94 -0.59
C ILE A 312 -8.93 -4.35 -0.47
N GLU A 313 -8.75 -5.18 -1.48
CA GLU A 313 -9.27 -6.54 -1.49
C GLU A 313 -8.43 -7.48 -0.62
N ILE A 314 -7.11 -7.34 -0.69
CA ILE A 314 -6.17 -8.21 0.02
C ILE A 314 -6.21 -7.96 1.53
N THR A 315 -6.43 -6.72 1.96
CA THR A 315 -6.53 -6.38 3.40
C THR A 315 -7.89 -6.66 4.01
N GLN A 316 -8.86 -7.19 3.23
CA GLN A 316 -10.10 -7.72 3.79
C GLN A 316 -9.83 -9.02 4.58
N PRO A 317 -10.69 -9.36 5.55
CA PRO A 317 -10.60 -10.62 6.28
C PRO A 317 -10.47 -11.83 5.35
N ASP A 318 -9.56 -12.76 5.65
CA ASP A 318 -9.40 -13.98 4.85
C ASP A 318 -10.67 -14.83 4.97
N PRO A 319 -11.39 -15.10 3.87
CA PRO A 319 -12.61 -15.89 3.90
C PRO A 319 -12.41 -17.34 4.36
N LYS A 320 -11.16 -17.83 4.35
CA LYS A 320 -10.82 -19.20 4.75
C LYS A 320 -10.56 -19.34 6.25
N GLN A 321 -10.36 -18.22 6.96
CA GLN A 321 -10.10 -18.28 8.39
C GLN A 321 -11.36 -18.63 9.18
N VAL A 322 -11.16 -19.32 10.28
CA VAL A 322 -12.18 -19.50 11.34
C VAL A 322 -11.83 -18.53 12.46
N ILE A 323 -12.64 -17.49 12.63
CA ILE A 323 -12.38 -16.44 13.63
C ILE A 323 -12.49 -17.04 15.03
N GLN A 324 -11.44 -16.92 15.82
CA GLN A 324 -11.46 -17.30 17.22
C GLN A 324 -12.33 -16.34 18.01
N LEU A 325 -13.09 -16.86 18.98
CA LEU A 325 -13.95 -16.09 19.86
C LEU A 325 -13.68 -16.47 21.31
N PHE A 326 -13.53 -15.48 22.17
CA PHE A 326 -13.22 -15.63 23.58
C PHE A 326 -14.21 -14.83 24.42
N SER A 327 -14.49 -15.34 25.62
CA SER A 327 -15.12 -14.58 26.69
C SER A 327 -14.05 -14.21 27.72
N ASP A 328 -13.89 -12.90 27.96
CA ASP A 328 -13.04 -12.47 29.08
C ASP A 328 -13.83 -12.60 30.38
N ALA A 329 -13.21 -13.23 31.38
CA ALA A 329 -13.80 -13.28 32.70
C ALA A 329 -13.99 -11.86 33.25
N PRO A 330 -15.10 -11.56 33.98
CA PRO A 330 -15.23 -10.29 34.64
C PRO A 330 -14.06 -10.13 35.62
N GLN A 331 -13.20 -9.15 35.38
CA GLN A 331 -12.19 -8.75 36.37
C GLN A 331 -12.95 -8.11 37.52
N LEU A 332 -13.02 -8.80 38.64
CA LEU A 332 -13.42 -8.21 39.93
C LEU A 332 -12.34 -7.19 40.29
N GLU A 333 -12.62 -5.89 40.09
CA GLU A 333 -11.77 -4.83 40.59
C GLU A 333 -11.55 -5.01 42.08
N GLY A 334 -10.32 -5.24 42.50
CA GLY A 334 -9.92 -5.27 43.91
C GLY A 334 -9.33 -6.56 44.45
N VAL A 335 -9.07 -7.59 43.64
CA VAL A 335 -8.39 -8.80 44.12
C VAL A 335 -6.92 -8.76 43.72
N THR A 336 -6.04 -8.58 44.69
CA THR A 336 -4.60 -8.76 44.60
C THR A 336 -4.28 -10.17 44.11
N PRO A 337 -3.35 -10.40 43.18
CA PRO A 337 -3.01 -11.73 42.70
C PRO A 337 -2.40 -12.55 43.82
N THR A 338 -3.13 -13.59 44.22
CA THR A 338 -2.64 -14.63 45.12
C THR A 338 -1.83 -15.68 44.34
N PRO A 339 -0.80 -16.30 44.93
CA PRO A 339 0.14 -17.20 44.20
C PRO A 339 -0.54 -18.42 43.55
N PRO A 340 0.10 -19.03 42.51
CA PRO A 340 -0.53 -20.00 41.62
C PRO A 340 -0.58 -21.40 42.20
N GLU A 341 -1.57 -21.70 43.01
CA GLU A 341 -1.81 -23.08 43.50
C GLU A 341 -3.28 -23.50 43.61
N LEU A 342 -4.18 -22.85 42.87
CA LEU A 342 -5.55 -23.36 42.68
C LEU A 342 -5.90 -23.29 41.21
N THR A 343 -6.30 -24.42 40.63
CA THR A 343 -6.91 -24.50 39.30
C THR A 343 -7.93 -23.37 39.15
N PRO A 344 -7.80 -22.49 38.13
CA PRO A 344 -8.73 -21.39 37.97
C PRO A 344 -10.15 -21.99 37.79
N THR A 345 -11.02 -21.73 38.74
CA THR A 345 -12.44 -22.05 38.59
C THR A 345 -12.95 -21.23 37.41
N PRO A 346 -13.51 -21.86 36.37
CA PRO A 346 -14.02 -21.12 35.23
C PRO A 346 -15.05 -20.08 35.68
N PRO A 347 -15.08 -18.88 35.13
CA PRO A 347 -16.00 -17.84 35.52
C PRO A 347 -17.45 -18.32 35.27
N ALA A 348 -18.27 -18.22 36.27
CA ALA A 348 -19.65 -18.63 36.19
C ALA A 348 -20.55 -17.43 35.87
N PHE A 349 -21.42 -17.56 34.89
CA PHE A 349 -22.30 -16.49 34.43
C PHE A 349 -23.74 -16.73 34.86
N ALA A 350 -24.37 -15.74 35.51
CA ALA A 350 -25.77 -15.71 35.82
C ALA A 350 -26.55 -14.81 34.87
N VAL A 351 -27.86 -14.99 34.80
CA VAL A 351 -28.78 -14.06 34.11
C VAL A 351 -28.54 -12.62 34.61
N ASN A 352 -28.57 -11.66 33.72
CA ASN A 352 -28.23 -10.25 33.89
C ASN A 352 -26.73 -9.92 34.00
N ASN A 353 -25.81 -10.89 33.98
CA ASN A 353 -24.39 -10.59 33.88
C ASN A 353 -24.04 -10.03 32.53
N LEU A 354 -23.09 -9.11 32.53
CA LEU A 354 -22.46 -8.59 31.31
C LEU A 354 -21.20 -9.42 31.03
N VAL A 355 -21.17 -10.07 29.88
CA VAL A 355 -20.04 -10.89 29.42
C VAL A 355 -19.24 -10.08 28.38
N ALA A 356 -17.98 -9.83 28.68
CA ALA A 356 -17.08 -9.25 27.69
C ALA A 356 -16.66 -10.32 26.68
N LEU A 357 -16.77 -10.00 25.41
CA LEU A 357 -16.42 -10.85 24.28
C LEU A 357 -15.30 -10.21 23.48
N ARG A 358 -14.37 -11.01 22.98
CA ARG A 358 -13.38 -10.56 22.02
C ARG A 358 -13.10 -11.64 20.98
N THR A 359 -12.74 -11.19 19.79
CA THR A 359 -12.20 -12.10 18.77
C THR A 359 -10.73 -12.42 19.05
N GLY A 360 -10.19 -13.47 18.46
CA GLY A 360 -8.78 -13.56 18.18
C GLY A 360 -8.39 -12.51 17.14
N VAL A 361 -7.12 -12.49 16.75
CA VAL A 361 -6.66 -11.61 15.66
C VAL A 361 -7.32 -12.07 14.37
N ILE A 362 -8.10 -11.20 13.77
CA ILE A 362 -8.67 -11.40 12.43
C ILE A 362 -7.55 -11.08 11.44
N LEU A 363 -7.24 -12.04 10.59
CA LEU A 363 -6.16 -11.93 9.61
C LEU A 363 -6.72 -11.56 8.23
N ASP A 364 -5.95 -10.78 7.48
CA ASP A 364 -6.18 -10.51 6.07
C ASP A 364 -5.67 -11.66 5.19
N ARG A 365 -5.81 -11.53 3.87
CA ARG A 365 -5.34 -12.56 2.92
C ARG A 365 -3.81 -12.66 2.81
N ASN A 366 -3.06 -11.71 3.36
CA ASN A 366 -1.60 -11.80 3.51
C ASN A 366 -1.18 -12.50 4.80
N GLY A 367 -2.14 -12.85 5.69
CA GLY A 367 -1.86 -13.40 7.01
C GLY A 367 -1.46 -12.35 8.05
N HIS A 368 -1.69 -11.08 7.78
CA HIS A 368 -1.47 -9.97 8.72
C HIS A 368 -2.77 -9.58 9.41
N PRO A 369 -2.72 -8.92 10.58
CA PRO A 369 -3.91 -8.36 11.20
C PRO A 369 -4.64 -7.42 10.23
N VAL A 370 -5.97 -7.57 10.13
CA VAL A 370 -6.78 -6.65 9.32
C VAL A 370 -6.63 -5.20 9.81
N PRO A 371 -6.82 -4.20 8.93
CA PRO A 371 -6.75 -2.79 9.31
C PRO A 371 -7.69 -2.44 10.46
N ASP A 372 -7.27 -1.50 11.31
CA ASP A 372 -8.13 -0.93 12.34
C ASP A 372 -9.40 -0.34 11.72
N GLY A 373 -10.54 -0.57 12.38
CA GLY A 373 -11.83 -0.14 11.86
C GLY A 373 -12.55 -1.19 11.00
N THR A 374 -11.95 -2.38 10.75
CA THR A 374 -12.63 -3.49 10.09
C THR A 374 -13.82 -3.94 10.93
N VAL A 375 -14.98 -4.09 10.29
CA VAL A 375 -16.23 -4.41 10.99
C VAL A 375 -16.32 -5.89 11.29
N ALA A 376 -16.61 -6.23 12.56
CA ALA A 376 -17.00 -7.56 13.01
C ALA A 376 -18.43 -7.52 13.55
N GLN A 377 -19.24 -8.49 13.16
CA GLN A 377 -20.65 -8.62 13.56
C GLN A 377 -20.77 -9.80 14.51
N PHE A 378 -21.26 -9.54 15.72
CA PHE A 378 -21.52 -10.55 16.74
C PHE A 378 -22.98 -10.95 16.71
N PHE A 379 -23.24 -12.25 16.69
CA PHE A 379 -24.57 -12.82 16.66
C PHE A 379 -24.82 -13.65 17.92
N VAL A 380 -26.05 -13.64 18.39
CA VAL A 380 -26.53 -14.51 19.47
C VAL A 380 -27.65 -15.37 18.92
N THR A 381 -27.52 -16.68 19.13
CA THR A 381 -28.56 -17.67 18.82
C THR A 381 -29.17 -18.18 20.09
N TYR A 382 -30.47 -18.00 20.28
CA TYR A 382 -31.26 -18.58 21.33
C TYR A 382 -31.67 -20.00 20.90
N VAL A 383 -30.94 -21.00 21.39
CA VAL A 383 -31.05 -22.38 20.87
C VAL A 383 -32.44 -22.96 21.01
N ALA A 384 -33.12 -22.69 22.14
CA ALA A 384 -34.48 -23.19 22.41
C ALA A 384 -35.53 -22.62 21.43
N GLU A 385 -35.32 -21.42 20.94
CA GLU A 385 -36.23 -20.69 20.03
C GLU A 385 -35.81 -20.83 18.56
N GLY A 386 -34.59 -21.30 18.29
CA GLY A 386 -33.99 -21.33 16.96
C GLY A 386 -33.81 -19.94 16.33
N LEU A 387 -33.72 -18.91 17.19
CA LEU A 387 -33.65 -17.51 16.78
C LEU A 387 -32.22 -16.96 16.86
N THR A 388 -31.68 -16.54 15.74
CA THR A 388 -30.39 -15.82 15.67
C THR A 388 -30.62 -14.33 15.46
N VAL A 389 -30.04 -13.51 16.31
CA VAL A 389 -30.11 -12.04 16.23
C VAL A 389 -28.73 -11.43 16.20
N LEU A 390 -28.59 -10.28 15.52
CA LEU A 390 -27.40 -9.48 15.58
C LEU A 390 -27.32 -8.81 16.96
N LEU A 391 -26.30 -9.18 17.73
CA LEU A 391 -26.04 -8.58 19.04
C LEU A 391 -25.50 -7.15 18.88
N THR A 392 -24.41 -7.01 18.15
CA THR A 392 -23.75 -5.72 17.92
C THR A 392 -22.76 -5.81 16.77
N GLN A 393 -22.39 -4.64 16.26
CA GLN A 393 -21.24 -4.47 15.36
C GLN A 393 -20.13 -3.78 16.14
N ALA A 394 -18.92 -4.30 16.02
CA ALA A 394 -17.72 -3.72 16.61
C ALA A 394 -16.64 -3.57 15.54
N THR A 395 -15.74 -2.63 15.76
CA THR A 395 -14.58 -2.44 14.87
C THR A 395 -13.33 -3.01 15.50
N THR A 396 -12.40 -3.47 14.64
CA THR A 396 -11.11 -4.00 15.08
C THR A 396 -10.16 -2.89 15.54
N VAL A 397 -9.34 -3.24 16.51
CA VAL A 397 -8.11 -2.53 16.88
C VAL A 397 -7.03 -3.60 17.02
N ASP A 398 -5.91 -3.44 16.32
CA ASP A 398 -4.86 -4.46 16.20
C ASP A 398 -5.42 -5.83 15.74
N GLY A 399 -6.38 -5.79 14.82
CA GLY A 399 -7.08 -6.98 14.29
C GLY A 399 -8.08 -7.64 15.26
N ILE A 400 -8.33 -7.10 16.45
CA ILE A 400 -9.21 -7.67 17.48
C ILE A 400 -10.47 -6.81 17.64
N ALA A 401 -11.63 -7.42 17.46
CA ALA A 401 -12.91 -6.79 17.76
C ALA A 401 -13.39 -7.18 19.18
N ARG A 402 -14.01 -6.22 19.88
CA ARG A 402 -14.52 -6.41 21.24
C ARG A 402 -15.99 -6.02 21.32
N ALA A 403 -16.76 -6.83 22.04
CA ALA A 403 -18.18 -6.64 22.24
C ALA A 403 -18.57 -6.97 23.70
N SER A 404 -19.81 -6.66 24.07
CA SER A 404 -20.39 -7.04 25.37
C SER A 404 -21.73 -7.71 25.14
N LEU A 405 -21.94 -8.86 25.73
CA LEU A 405 -23.19 -9.59 25.75
C LEU A 405 -23.85 -9.49 27.14
N ARG A 406 -25.06 -9.00 27.19
CA ARG A 406 -25.89 -9.12 28.39
C ARG A 406 -26.72 -10.41 28.32
N LEU A 407 -26.59 -11.28 29.30
CA LEU A 407 -27.39 -12.51 29.38
C LEU A 407 -28.80 -12.15 29.90
N ASP A 408 -29.73 -11.93 28.99
CA ASP A 408 -31.08 -11.42 29.32
C ASP A 408 -32.12 -12.54 29.60
N ARG A 409 -31.78 -13.80 29.27
CA ARG A 409 -32.69 -14.95 29.35
C ARG A 409 -32.00 -16.18 29.90
N ILE A 410 -32.83 -17.05 30.55
CA ILE A 410 -32.43 -18.39 30.95
C ILE A 410 -32.43 -19.30 29.73
N GLY A 411 -31.45 -20.19 29.63
CA GLY A 411 -31.35 -21.19 28.57
C GLY A 411 -29.99 -21.22 27.88
N LEU A 412 -29.90 -22.03 26.84
CA LEU A 412 -28.68 -22.17 26.03
C LEU A 412 -28.62 -21.09 24.99
N LEU A 413 -27.55 -20.31 25.05
CA LEU A 413 -27.21 -19.23 24.11
C LEU A 413 -25.92 -19.59 23.37
N GLU A 414 -25.88 -19.37 22.09
CA GLU A 414 -24.70 -19.53 21.27
C GLU A 414 -24.28 -18.18 20.72
N VAL A 415 -23.00 -17.83 20.82
CA VAL A 415 -22.43 -16.60 20.25
C VAL A 415 -21.48 -16.97 19.16
N SER A 416 -21.65 -16.32 18.02
CA SER A 416 -20.75 -16.40 16.86
C SER A 416 -20.38 -15.00 16.36
N VAL A 417 -19.35 -14.92 15.54
CA VAL A 417 -18.88 -13.65 14.96
C VAL A 417 -18.58 -13.84 13.48
N THR A 418 -18.86 -12.82 12.68
CA THR A 418 -18.43 -12.75 11.28
C THR A 418 -17.73 -11.43 11.03
N SER A 419 -16.80 -11.42 10.10
CA SER A 419 -16.17 -10.20 9.56
C SER A 419 -16.02 -10.42 8.07
N GLU A 420 -16.97 -9.90 7.29
CA GLU A 420 -17.03 -10.18 5.85
C GLU A 420 -15.71 -9.84 5.14
N PRO A 421 -15.21 -10.75 4.27
CA PRO A 421 -15.81 -12.00 3.79
C PRO A 421 -15.56 -13.25 4.65
N ALA A 422 -14.93 -13.16 5.84
CA ALA A 422 -14.78 -14.27 6.79
C ALA A 422 -16.10 -14.52 7.54
N LEU A 423 -16.79 -15.62 7.19
CA LEU A 423 -18.12 -15.93 7.71
C LEU A 423 -18.12 -17.00 8.80
N SER A 424 -16.97 -17.64 9.06
CA SER A 424 -16.85 -18.74 10.02
C SER A 424 -16.16 -18.31 11.31
N SER A 425 -16.69 -18.70 12.45
CA SER A 425 -16.06 -18.49 13.75
C SER A 425 -16.23 -19.69 14.67
N TYR A 426 -15.45 -19.71 15.75
CA TYR A 426 -15.77 -20.54 16.89
C TYR A 426 -17.09 -20.05 17.51
N THR A 427 -17.85 -20.98 18.07
CA THR A 427 -19.08 -20.68 18.77
C THR A 427 -18.85 -20.80 20.26
N LEU A 428 -19.21 -19.77 21.03
CA LEU A 428 -19.24 -19.82 22.49
C LEU A 428 -20.64 -20.19 22.92
N GLN A 429 -20.77 -21.23 23.75
CA GLN A 429 -22.03 -21.61 24.37
C GLN A 429 -22.09 -21.14 25.83
N PHE A 430 -23.17 -20.48 26.17
CA PHE A 430 -23.51 -20.05 27.52
C PHE A 430 -24.82 -20.72 27.95
N ASN A 431 -24.78 -21.49 29.02
CA ASN A 431 -25.99 -21.99 29.64
C ASN A 431 -26.37 -21.06 30.80
N ALA A 432 -27.16 -20.04 30.47
CA ALA A 432 -27.63 -19.07 31.48
C ALA A 432 -28.69 -19.70 32.37
N GLN A 433 -28.38 -19.82 33.65
CA GLN A 433 -29.29 -20.31 34.69
C GLN A 433 -29.43 -19.26 35.79
N GLU A 434 -30.38 -19.48 36.73
CA GLU A 434 -30.45 -18.63 37.92
C GLU A 434 -29.21 -18.76 38.81
N ALA A 435 -28.48 -19.89 38.68
CA ALA A 435 -27.17 -20.13 39.29
C ALA A 435 -26.03 -20.03 38.22
N PRO A 436 -24.81 -19.63 38.62
CA PRO A 436 -23.72 -19.42 37.70
C PRO A 436 -23.31 -20.66 36.89
N SER A 437 -23.15 -20.53 35.56
CA SER A 437 -22.68 -21.57 34.63
C SER A 437 -21.44 -21.10 33.84
N THR A 438 -20.64 -22.04 33.33
CA THR A 438 -19.42 -21.78 32.57
C THR A 438 -19.65 -21.87 31.07
N PRO A 439 -19.02 -20.99 30.23
CA PRO A 439 -19.10 -21.09 28.78
C PRO A 439 -18.31 -22.30 28.26
N VAL A 440 -18.84 -22.92 27.21
CA VAL A 440 -18.16 -24.00 26.48
C VAL A 440 -17.82 -23.48 25.07
N VAL A 441 -16.59 -23.73 24.62
CA VAL A 441 -16.15 -23.43 23.24
C VAL A 441 -16.46 -24.64 22.37
N ILE A 442 -17.23 -24.42 21.30
CA ILE A 442 -17.45 -25.43 20.27
C ILE A 442 -16.67 -25.06 19.04
N THR A 443 -15.73 -25.92 18.63
CA THR A 443 -15.04 -25.80 17.38
C THR A 443 -15.96 -26.21 16.22
N PRO A 444 -16.12 -25.41 15.15
CA PRO A 444 -16.92 -25.83 14.03
C PRO A 444 -16.33 -27.10 13.42
N THR A 445 -17.16 -28.10 13.19
CA THR A 445 -16.76 -29.27 12.42
C THR A 445 -16.55 -28.80 10.97
N PRO A 446 -15.38 -29.01 10.36
CA PRO A 446 -15.19 -28.68 8.95
C PRO A 446 -16.26 -29.44 8.15
N GLY A 447 -17.03 -28.69 7.35
CA GLY A 447 -17.97 -29.29 6.40
C GLY A 447 -17.25 -30.27 5.49
N PRO A 448 -17.92 -31.28 4.96
CA PRO A 448 -17.30 -32.25 4.08
C PRO A 448 -16.64 -31.50 2.91
N THR A 449 -15.33 -31.62 2.82
CA THR A 449 -14.58 -31.17 1.64
C THR A 449 -15.07 -32.04 0.49
N ASP A 450 -15.72 -31.44 -0.50
CA ASP A 450 -16.04 -32.11 -1.77
C ASP A 450 -14.72 -32.58 -2.36
N THR A 451 -14.39 -33.83 -2.11
CA THR A 451 -13.30 -34.53 -2.79
C THR A 451 -13.76 -34.74 -4.22
N LEU A 452 -13.21 -33.95 -5.14
CA LEU A 452 -13.38 -34.16 -6.56
C LEU A 452 -12.87 -35.58 -6.89
N ALA A 453 -13.81 -36.50 -7.10
CA ALA A 453 -13.50 -37.81 -7.62
C ALA A 453 -12.93 -37.67 -9.06
N PRO A 454 -11.94 -38.48 -9.45
CA PRO A 454 -11.41 -38.44 -10.81
C PRO A 454 -12.51 -38.74 -11.80
N THR A 455 -12.77 -37.81 -12.71
CA THR A 455 -13.77 -37.96 -13.78
C THR A 455 -13.28 -38.96 -14.80
N GLU A 456 -13.87 -40.14 -14.78
CA GLU A 456 -13.78 -41.13 -15.85
C GLU A 456 -14.63 -40.62 -17.02
N VAL A 457 -14.00 -40.39 -18.18
CA VAL A 457 -14.66 -39.90 -19.38
C VAL A 457 -15.43 -41.04 -20.00
N VAL A 458 -16.75 -41.09 -19.83
CA VAL A 458 -17.66 -41.95 -20.61
C VAL A 458 -18.40 -41.04 -21.60
N LEU A 459 -18.13 -41.28 -22.90
CA LEU A 459 -18.91 -40.73 -24.00
C LEU A 459 -20.30 -41.36 -24.02
N ALA A 460 -21.36 -40.57 -23.96
CA ALA A 460 -22.72 -40.98 -24.30
C ALA A 460 -23.43 -39.86 -25.11
N PRO A 461 -24.38 -40.24 -25.98
CA PRO A 461 -24.83 -39.45 -27.13
C PRO A 461 -25.86 -38.37 -26.79
N PRO A 462 -26.17 -37.46 -27.72
CA PRO A 462 -26.93 -36.24 -27.45
C PRO A 462 -28.43 -36.51 -27.31
N THR A 463 -29.02 -35.95 -26.27
CA THR A 463 -30.48 -35.82 -26.14
C THR A 463 -30.82 -34.36 -25.86
N ASP A 464 -31.54 -33.76 -26.81
CA ASP A 464 -32.16 -32.46 -26.69
C ASP A 464 -33.14 -32.42 -25.51
N GLN A 465 -32.82 -31.65 -24.49
CA GLN A 465 -33.83 -31.05 -23.62
C GLN A 465 -33.37 -29.64 -23.23
N ILE A 466 -34.15 -28.67 -23.67
CA ILE A 466 -34.06 -27.25 -23.28
C ILE A 466 -34.52 -27.17 -21.82
N GLU A 467 -33.57 -27.16 -20.89
CA GLU A 467 -33.84 -26.88 -19.48
C GLU A 467 -33.51 -25.41 -19.20
N ALA A 468 -34.50 -24.72 -18.66
CA ALA A 468 -34.45 -23.29 -18.41
C ALA A 468 -33.26 -22.94 -17.50
N THR A 469 -32.38 -22.09 -17.99
CA THR A 469 -31.29 -21.47 -17.22
C THR A 469 -31.85 -20.81 -15.97
N PRO A 470 -31.37 -21.11 -14.75
CA PRO A 470 -31.75 -20.35 -13.56
C PRO A 470 -31.34 -18.90 -13.73
N ALA A 471 -32.29 -18.01 -13.52
CA ALA A 471 -32.04 -16.57 -13.57
C ALA A 471 -30.89 -16.20 -12.61
N ALA A 472 -29.90 -15.50 -13.13
CA ALA A 472 -28.81 -14.93 -12.34
C ALA A 472 -29.37 -14.15 -11.15
N PRO A 473 -28.77 -14.22 -9.95
CA PRO A 473 -29.22 -13.45 -8.80
C PRO A 473 -29.20 -11.98 -9.16
N ALA A 474 -30.31 -11.30 -8.83
CA ALA A 474 -30.46 -9.86 -9.07
C ALA A 474 -29.28 -9.10 -8.40
N PRO A 475 -28.65 -8.14 -9.09
CA PRO A 475 -27.52 -7.41 -8.52
C PRO A 475 -27.94 -6.71 -7.23
N ALA A 476 -27.05 -6.76 -6.24
CA ALA A 476 -27.22 -6.06 -4.97
C ALA A 476 -27.48 -4.57 -5.20
N ARG A 477 -28.19 -3.92 -4.25
CA ARG A 477 -28.50 -2.49 -4.31
C ARG A 477 -27.22 -1.70 -4.60
N GLY A 478 -27.22 -0.90 -5.70
CA GLY A 478 -26.13 0.04 -6.00
C GLY A 478 -24.93 -0.55 -6.75
N ALA A 479 -25.03 -1.74 -7.36
CA ALA A 479 -23.95 -2.26 -8.19
C ALA A 479 -23.81 -1.41 -9.48
N VAL A 480 -22.87 -0.48 -9.43
CA VAL A 480 -22.45 0.34 -10.57
C VAL A 480 -21.41 -0.44 -11.36
N THR A 481 -21.62 -0.64 -12.64
CA THR A 481 -20.65 -1.31 -13.52
C THR A 481 -19.78 -0.28 -14.24
N GLY A 482 -18.58 -0.68 -14.67
CA GLY A 482 -17.70 0.21 -15.47
C GLY A 482 -18.38 0.71 -16.76
N ASN A 483 -19.32 -0.05 -17.32
CA ASN A 483 -20.11 0.34 -18.48
C ASN A 483 -21.06 1.51 -18.17
N ASP A 484 -21.65 1.55 -16.97
CA ASP A 484 -22.54 2.64 -16.56
C ASP A 484 -21.80 3.97 -16.50
N PHE A 485 -20.56 3.95 -16.07
CA PHE A 485 -19.68 5.13 -16.04
C PHE A 485 -19.37 5.64 -17.45
N ILE A 486 -19.06 4.75 -18.39
CA ILE A 486 -18.82 5.10 -19.79
C ILE A 486 -20.07 5.74 -20.40
N PHE A 487 -21.25 5.17 -20.16
CA PHE A 487 -22.52 5.75 -20.63
C PHE A 487 -22.85 7.08 -19.98
N GLY A 488 -22.47 7.30 -18.70
CA GLY A 488 -22.57 8.59 -18.03
C GLY A 488 -21.73 9.68 -18.73
N ILE A 489 -20.50 9.36 -19.11
CA ILE A 489 -19.64 10.26 -19.89
C ILE A 489 -20.24 10.57 -21.26
N LEU A 490 -20.74 9.56 -21.98
CA LEU A 490 -21.36 9.75 -23.29
C LEU A 490 -22.63 10.61 -23.22
N ALA A 491 -23.44 10.40 -22.18
CA ALA A 491 -24.62 11.23 -21.91
C ALA A 491 -24.23 12.70 -21.65
N TRP A 492 -23.21 12.92 -20.84
CA TRP A 492 -22.69 14.27 -20.58
C TRP A 492 -22.18 14.94 -21.86
N ILE A 493 -21.35 14.26 -22.66
CA ILE A 493 -20.81 14.80 -23.92
C ILE A 493 -21.96 15.14 -24.90
N GLY A 494 -22.88 14.20 -25.11
CA GLY A 494 -24.00 14.40 -26.02
C GLY A 494 -24.92 15.56 -25.61
N MET A 495 -25.29 15.65 -24.34
CA MET A 495 -26.12 16.73 -23.83
C MET A 495 -25.40 18.07 -23.80
N SER A 496 -24.09 18.07 -23.53
CA SER A 496 -23.26 19.28 -23.60
C SER A 496 -23.17 19.82 -25.04
N ALA A 497 -23.06 18.96 -26.04
CA ALA A 497 -23.07 19.36 -27.44
C ALA A 497 -24.42 19.99 -27.84
N ILE A 498 -25.53 19.42 -27.35
CA ILE A 498 -26.87 20.01 -27.56
C ILE A 498 -26.96 21.36 -26.86
N GLY A 499 -26.55 21.46 -25.59
CA GLY A 499 -26.50 22.70 -24.82
C GLY A 499 -25.68 23.79 -25.50
N TRP A 500 -24.53 23.44 -26.00
CA TRP A 500 -23.66 24.35 -26.75
C TRP A 500 -24.32 24.87 -28.01
N ARG A 501 -24.99 24.01 -28.77
CA ARG A 501 -25.73 24.40 -29.98
C ARG A 501 -26.88 25.35 -29.66
N LEU A 502 -27.58 25.15 -28.55
CA LEU A 502 -28.66 26.02 -28.10
C LEU A 502 -28.19 27.43 -27.72
N THR A 503 -26.96 27.55 -27.18
CA THR A 503 -26.39 28.85 -26.78
C THR A 503 -25.73 29.61 -27.91
N HIS A 504 -25.57 29.02 -29.10
CA HIS A 504 -24.81 29.60 -30.22
C HIS A 504 -25.43 30.91 -30.77
N SER A 505 -26.74 31.14 -30.59
CA SER A 505 -27.44 32.34 -31.05
C SER A 505 -27.52 33.48 -30.01
N ARG A 506 -26.77 33.36 -28.89
CA ARG A 506 -26.78 34.36 -27.81
C ARG A 506 -25.71 35.44 -28.01
N SER A 507 -25.88 36.56 -27.33
CA SER A 507 -24.96 37.70 -27.35
C SER A 507 -23.52 37.33 -26.91
N ASP A 508 -23.41 36.37 -25.95
CA ASP A 508 -22.12 35.81 -25.50
C ASP A 508 -22.19 34.27 -25.51
N PRO A 509 -21.99 33.63 -26.68
CA PRO A 509 -22.23 32.20 -26.85
C PRO A 509 -21.21 31.34 -26.08
N VAL A 510 -19.97 31.79 -25.94
CA VAL A 510 -18.91 31.00 -25.27
C VAL A 510 -19.17 30.92 -23.76
N SER A 511 -19.40 32.04 -23.09
CA SER A 511 -19.68 32.08 -21.65
C SER A 511 -20.97 31.35 -21.30
N SER A 512 -22.05 31.57 -22.10
CA SER A 512 -23.33 30.87 -21.92
C SER A 512 -23.22 29.37 -22.17
N GLY A 513 -22.44 28.95 -23.18
CA GLY A 513 -22.15 27.55 -23.47
C GLY A 513 -21.41 26.86 -22.34
N VAL A 514 -20.34 27.48 -21.81
CA VAL A 514 -19.57 26.93 -20.67
C VAL A 514 -20.42 26.77 -19.43
N LYS A 515 -21.22 27.80 -19.06
CA LYS A 515 -22.12 27.74 -17.89
C LYS A 515 -23.13 26.61 -18.03
N LEU A 516 -23.76 26.48 -19.19
CA LEU A 516 -24.77 25.44 -19.44
C LEU A 516 -24.14 24.04 -19.42
N THR A 517 -22.98 23.86 -20.02
CA THR A 517 -22.21 22.60 -19.99
C THR A 517 -21.85 22.17 -18.57
N LEU A 518 -21.42 23.13 -17.73
CA LEU A 518 -21.10 22.86 -16.33
C LEU A 518 -22.34 22.43 -15.53
N MET A 519 -23.48 23.10 -15.73
CA MET A 519 -24.75 22.72 -15.09
C MET A 519 -25.21 21.34 -15.53
N ILE A 520 -25.09 21.00 -16.80
CA ILE A 520 -25.39 19.67 -17.33
C ILE A 520 -24.49 18.62 -16.68
N ALA A 521 -23.18 18.88 -16.55
CA ALA A 521 -22.24 17.98 -15.87
C ALA A 521 -22.71 17.68 -14.44
N ILE A 522 -23.01 18.73 -13.65
CA ILE A 522 -23.49 18.56 -12.27
C ILE A 522 -24.78 17.73 -12.25
N GLY A 523 -25.73 17.98 -13.15
CA GLY A 523 -26.99 17.24 -13.19
C GLY A 523 -26.83 15.77 -13.55
N VAL A 524 -25.98 15.46 -14.53
CA VAL A 524 -25.66 14.09 -14.95
C VAL A 524 -25.05 13.29 -13.80
N TRP A 525 -24.01 13.84 -13.18
CA TRP A 525 -23.28 13.13 -12.12
C TRP A 525 -24.06 13.06 -10.82
N ALA A 526 -24.73 14.12 -10.39
CA ALA A 526 -25.57 14.10 -9.19
C ALA A 526 -26.72 13.09 -9.28
N SER A 527 -27.34 12.96 -10.46
CA SER A 527 -28.42 11.98 -10.67
C SER A 527 -27.90 10.56 -10.76
N TYR A 528 -26.72 10.37 -11.35
CA TYR A 528 -26.04 9.10 -11.39
C TYR A 528 -25.64 8.64 -9.99
N ASP A 529 -25.03 9.53 -9.17
CA ASP A 529 -24.66 9.24 -7.78
C ASP A 529 -25.88 8.96 -6.90
N TYR A 530 -26.98 9.72 -7.12
CA TYR A 530 -28.26 9.48 -6.43
C TYR A 530 -28.77 8.06 -6.68
N TYR A 531 -28.67 7.58 -7.92
CA TYR A 531 -29.04 6.22 -8.29
C TYR A 531 -28.06 5.19 -7.70
N ALA A 532 -26.76 5.43 -7.79
CA ALA A 532 -25.70 4.52 -7.30
C ALA A 532 -25.78 4.31 -5.78
N LEU A 533 -26.09 5.38 -5.03
CA LEU A 533 -26.28 5.33 -3.57
C LEU A 533 -27.62 4.70 -3.16
N GLY A 534 -28.51 4.40 -4.12
CA GLY A 534 -29.80 3.78 -3.84
C GLY A 534 -30.75 4.65 -3.01
N LEU A 535 -30.67 5.97 -3.14
CA LEU A 535 -31.46 6.93 -2.37
C LEU A 535 -32.98 6.79 -2.65
N PRO A 536 -33.87 7.30 -1.77
CA PRO A 536 -35.31 7.12 -1.88
C PRO A 536 -35.86 7.55 -3.24
N GLY A 537 -36.57 6.67 -3.96
CA GLY A 537 -37.08 6.90 -5.31
C GLY A 537 -36.20 6.34 -6.45
N ALA A 538 -34.93 6.08 -6.24
CA ALA A 538 -34.04 5.43 -7.23
C ALA A 538 -34.53 4.04 -7.64
N MET A 539 -35.31 3.39 -6.78
CA MET A 539 -35.92 2.08 -7.02
C MET A 539 -36.87 2.06 -8.22
N ALA A 540 -37.47 3.19 -8.58
CA ALA A 540 -38.35 3.30 -9.76
C ALA A 540 -37.59 3.05 -11.07
N LEU A 541 -36.28 3.30 -11.08
CA LEU A 541 -35.42 3.07 -12.26
C LEU A 541 -34.97 1.63 -12.42
N LYS A 542 -35.18 0.77 -11.41
CA LYS A 542 -34.77 -0.65 -11.47
C LYS A 542 -35.47 -1.43 -12.60
N GLY A 543 -36.63 -0.98 -13.04
CA GLY A 543 -37.33 -1.57 -14.18
C GLY A 543 -36.55 -1.51 -15.50
N PHE A 544 -35.53 -0.66 -15.60
CA PHE A 544 -34.68 -0.53 -16.78
C PHE A 544 -33.45 -1.47 -16.76
N GLY A 545 -33.28 -2.29 -15.72
CA GLY A 545 -32.19 -3.28 -15.62
C GLY A 545 -30.80 -2.64 -15.78
N LEU A 546 -30.00 -3.13 -16.73
CA LEU A 546 -28.66 -2.61 -17.04
C LEU A 546 -28.63 -1.15 -17.53
N TRP A 547 -29.77 -0.60 -17.95
CA TRP A 547 -29.88 0.76 -18.44
C TRP A 547 -30.28 1.77 -17.36
N ALA A 548 -30.48 1.34 -16.12
CA ALA A 548 -30.97 2.20 -15.05
C ALA A 548 -30.01 3.35 -14.70
N GLY A 549 -28.70 3.10 -14.64
CA GLY A 549 -27.67 4.12 -14.45
C GLY A 549 -27.63 5.16 -15.59
N PRO A 550 -27.50 4.73 -16.85
CA PRO A 550 -27.60 5.61 -18.02
C PRO A 550 -28.88 6.45 -18.07
N VAL A 551 -30.04 5.86 -17.76
CA VAL A 551 -31.32 6.57 -17.72
C VAL A 551 -31.34 7.63 -16.61
N ALA A 552 -30.80 7.32 -15.42
CA ALA A 552 -30.66 8.30 -14.34
C ALA A 552 -29.80 9.49 -14.77
N ALA A 553 -28.66 9.25 -15.40
CA ALA A 553 -27.75 10.28 -15.91
C ALA A 553 -28.43 11.18 -16.96
N LEU A 554 -29.18 10.61 -17.89
CA LEU A 554 -29.93 11.35 -18.90
C LEU A 554 -31.04 12.22 -18.30
N ILE A 555 -31.79 11.71 -17.33
CA ILE A 555 -32.84 12.47 -16.64
C ILE A 555 -32.22 13.66 -15.90
N GLY A 556 -31.16 13.45 -15.12
CA GLY A 556 -30.50 14.53 -14.39
C GLY A 556 -29.93 15.61 -15.31
N GLY A 557 -29.27 15.18 -16.39
CA GLY A 557 -28.76 16.10 -17.41
C GLY A 557 -29.83 16.90 -18.12
N ALA A 558 -30.99 16.30 -18.45
CA ALA A 558 -32.11 16.99 -19.07
C ALA A 558 -32.72 18.05 -18.14
N ILE A 559 -32.89 17.70 -16.85
CA ILE A 559 -33.40 18.66 -15.84
C ILE A 559 -32.40 19.81 -15.69
N ALA A 560 -31.13 19.53 -15.57
CA ALA A 560 -30.08 20.55 -15.41
C ALA A 560 -29.97 21.45 -16.66
N MET A 561 -30.12 20.89 -17.85
CA MET A 561 -30.17 21.65 -19.11
C MET A 561 -31.37 22.58 -19.15
N ALA A 562 -32.56 22.12 -18.76
CA ALA A 562 -33.78 22.93 -18.72
C ALA A 562 -33.66 24.08 -17.68
N VAL A 563 -33.20 23.79 -16.48
CA VAL A 563 -32.95 24.77 -15.42
C VAL A 563 -31.88 25.78 -15.83
N GLY A 564 -30.78 25.30 -16.40
CA GLY A 564 -29.68 26.15 -16.87
C GLY A 564 -30.13 27.07 -18.03
N TRP A 565 -30.92 26.55 -18.96
CA TRP A 565 -31.46 27.32 -20.04
C TRP A 565 -32.40 28.42 -19.53
N TRP A 566 -33.34 28.08 -18.61
CA TRP A 566 -34.25 29.03 -17.99
C TRP A 566 -33.48 30.12 -17.21
N TRP A 567 -32.45 29.74 -16.44
CA TRP A 567 -31.61 30.67 -15.69
C TRP A 567 -30.86 31.63 -16.61
N LEU A 568 -30.27 31.13 -17.69
CA LEU A 568 -29.57 31.95 -18.68
C LEU A 568 -30.54 32.92 -19.38
N LYS A 569 -31.77 32.48 -19.70
CA LYS A 569 -32.77 33.34 -20.32
C LYS A 569 -33.19 34.49 -19.41
N ARG A 570 -33.38 34.21 -18.12
CA ARG A 570 -33.74 35.22 -17.13
C ARG A 570 -32.63 36.25 -16.86
N ASN A 571 -31.35 35.87 -17.06
CA ASN A 571 -30.21 36.79 -16.87
C ASN A 571 -29.96 37.68 -18.11
N ASP A 572 -30.41 37.27 -19.30
CA ASP A 572 -30.36 38.13 -20.52
C ASP A 572 -31.47 39.21 -20.52
N GLU A 573 -32.51 39.00 -19.73
CA GLU A 573 -33.63 39.94 -19.59
C GLU A 573 -33.40 41.02 -18.50
N ARG A 574 -32.32 40.91 -17.75
CA ARG A 574 -31.88 41.89 -16.73
C ARG A 574 -30.68 42.69 -17.22
#